data_b048ad707e0cfdcb841d1872bd9bfd28
#
_entry.id   b048ad707e0cfdcb841d1872bd9bfd28
#
_cell.length_a   1.000
_cell.length_b   1.000
_cell.length_c   1.000
_cell.angle_alpha   90.00
_cell.angle_beta   90.00
_cell.angle_gamma   90.00
#
_symmetry.space_group_name_H-M   'P 1'
#
loop_
_entity.id
_entity.type
_entity.pdbx_description
1 polymer ?
#
loop_
_entity_poly.entity_id
_entity_poly.type
_entity_poly.pdbx_seq_one_letter_code
_entity_poly.pdbx_strand_id
1 'polypeptide(L)'
;MGGRGLSHAEALWLGMIQGLTEFFPVSSSGHLVIFRSIFGIQGTGGLLFEVAVHVATLLAIAIYYRGRIASLVVGVLSRQPDALHYVGMLALGTLPAVLVGLSARGFIERQFENPAFTGFALLVTGGILWTTRRTAPRAREELSRGRPGVLDWRVALWVGCGQALAILPGISRSGTTVAVALALGLAPAAAAEFSFLLGIIAISGAAVLTFPDLAGASPQQISGLVYGSATALVAGLAALWAFVRMLEGGRFYLFAAYVWVVGSLFLLWTLLTGG
;
A
#
# COMPACT_ATOMS: atom_id res chain seq x y z
N MET A 1 26.90 6.36 17.99
CA MET A 1 26.21 5.43 18.90
C MET A 1 25.49 4.42 18.02
N GLY A 2 25.94 3.16 17.99
CA GLY A 2 25.36 2.12 17.14
C GLY A 2 23.96 1.76 17.64
N GLY A 3 22.95 2.05 16.84
CA GLY A 3 21.58 1.63 17.13
C GLY A 3 21.51 0.12 17.28
N ARG A 4 20.87 -0.37 18.33
CA ARG A 4 20.63 -1.80 18.57
C ARG A 4 19.86 -2.37 17.35
N GLY A 5 20.44 -3.33 16.66
CA GLY A 5 19.76 -4.03 15.59
C GLY A 5 18.46 -4.68 16.09
N LEU A 6 17.47 -4.84 15.19
CA LEU A 6 16.20 -5.50 15.52
C LEU A 6 16.47 -6.93 16.03
N SER A 7 15.83 -7.30 17.12
CA SER A 7 15.77 -8.70 17.55
C SER A 7 14.93 -9.51 16.56
N HIS A 8 15.14 -10.84 16.49
CA HIS A 8 14.35 -11.70 15.62
C HIS A 8 12.84 -11.62 15.90
N ALA A 9 12.45 -11.48 17.16
CA ALA A 9 11.06 -11.33 17.57
C ALA A 9 10.46 -10.00 17.04
N GLU A 10 11.19 -8.88 17.18
CA GLU A 10 10.77 -7.58 16.63
C GLU A 10 10.64 -7.65 15.09
N ALA A 11 11.60 -8.29 14.43
CA ALA A 11 11.56 -8.46 12.96
C ALA A 11 10.34 -9.28 12.51
N LEU A 12 10.04 -10.39 13.20
CA LEU A 12 8.86 -11.22 12.92
C LEU A 12 7.55 -10.43 13.10
N TRP A 13 7.42 -9.68 14.21
CA TRP A 13 6.23 -8.88 14.48
C TRP A 13 6.05 -7.75 13.47
N LEU A 14 7.11 -6.99 13.19
CA LEU A 14 7.06 -5.90 12.21
C LEU A 14 6.76 -6.42 10.80
N GLY A 15 7.34 -7.56 10.42
CA GLY A 15 7.03 -8.21 9.15
C GLY A 15 5.58 -8.65 9.07
N MET A 16 5.02 -9.22 10.14
CA MET A 16 3.61 -9.60 10.18
C MET A 16 2.69 -8.37 10.07
N ILE A 17 2.99 -7.30 10.80
CA ILE A 17 2.25 -6.05 10.74
C ILE A 17 2.30 -5.47 9.33
N GLN A 18 3.50 -5.39 8.72
CA GLN A 18 3.64 -4.93 7.35
C GLN A 18 2.80 -5.76 6.39
N GLY A 19 2.90 -7.10 6.44
CA GLY A 19 2.15 -7.98 5.57
C GLY A 19 0.64 -7.80 5.67
N LEU A 20 0.11 -7.64 6.87
CA LEU A 20 -1.32 -7.41 7.10
C LEU A 20 -1.74 -6.01 6.62
N THR A 21 -1.00 -4.98 7.04
CA THR A 21 -1.42 -3.59 6.84
C THR A 21 -1.12 -3.05 5.44
N GLU A 22 -0.25 -3.70 4.66
CA GLU A 22 0.00 -3.33 3.27
C GLU A 22 -1.22 -3.55 2.38
N PHE A 23 -1.93 -4.65 2.59
CA PHE A 23 -3.10 -5.01 1.80
C PHE A 23 -4.39 -4.49 2.42
N PHE A 24 -4.60 -4.69 3.71
CA PHE A 24 -5.72 -4.05 4.37
C PHE A 24 -5.64 -2.53 4.22
N PRO A 25 -6.77 -1.86 4.01
CA PRO A 25 -6.79 -0.43 3.67
C PRO A 25 -6.57 0.45 4.91
N VAL A 26 -5.50 0.17 5.67
CA VAL A 26 -5.26 0.79 7.00
C VAL A 26 -3.94 1.58 7.06
N SER A 27 -3.19 1.68 5.97
CA SER A 27 -1.89 2.35 5.85
C SER A 27 -0.76 1.66 6.61
N SER A 28 0.01 0.83 5.90
CA SER A 28 1.22 0.18 6.45
C SER A 28 2.26 1.18 6.92
N SER A 29 2.54 2.21 6.13
CA SER A 29 3.45 3.30 6.51
C SER A 29 3.01 4.02 7.78
N GLY A 30 1.70 4.27 7.94
CA GLY A 30 1.16 4.85 9.16
C GLY A 30 1.38 3.96 10.38
N HIS A 31 1.17 2.65 10.26
CA HIS A 31 1.43 1.70 11.34
C HIS A 31 2.91 1.60 11.69
N LEU A 32 3.80 1.62 10.68
CA LEU A 32 5.24 1.63 10.95
C LEU A 32 5.69 2.90 11.67
N VAL A 33 5.13 4.08 11.33
CA VAL A 33 5.39 5.32 12.07
C VAL A 33 4.89 5.21 13.52
N ILE A 34 3.69 4.68 13.76
CA ILE A 34 3.15 4.43 15.10
C ILE A 34 4.10 3.55 15.93
N PHE A 35 4.52 2.41 15.35
CA PHE A 35 5.43 1.50 16.05
C PHE A 35 6.78 2.14 16.36
N ARG A 36 7.38 2.86 15.40
CA ARG A 36 8.63 3.59 15.63
C ARG A 36 8.50 4.60 16.76
N SER A 37 7.42 5.38 16.76
CA SER A 37 7.19 6.41 17.77
C SER A 37 7.00 5.82 19.17
N ILE A 38 6.22 4.73 19.29
CA ILE A 38 5.91 4.12 20.59
C ILE A 38 7.12 3.36 21.17
N PHE A 39 7.85 2.63 20.32
CA PHE A 39 8.98 1.79 20.76
C PHE A 39 10.34 2.49 20.69
N GLY A 40 10.40 3.75 20.27
CA GLY A 40 11.64 4.52 20.17
C GLY A 40 12.65 3.91 19.19
N ILE A 41 12.19 3.24 18.14
CA ILE A 41 13.05 2.59 17.14
C ILE A 41 13.62 3.66 16.22
N GLN A 42 14.87 4.07 16.49
CA GLN A 42 15.61 5.05 15.70
C GLN A 42 16.79 4.38 14.99
N GLY A 43 17.05 4.78 13.73
CA GLY A 43 18.29 4.40 13.04
C GLY A 43 18.10 3.95 11.59
N THR A 44 19.20 4.00 10.83
CA THR A 44 19.29 3.64 9.38
C THR A 44 18.92 2.19 9.07
N GLY A 45 19.02 1.27 10.05
CA GLY A 45 18.54 -0.12 9.91
C GLY A 45 17.02 -0.23 9.67
N GLY A 46 16.23 0.79 10.07
CA GLY A 46 14.78 0.84 9.85
C GLY A 46 14.40 0.97 8.38
N LEU A 47 15.08 1.83 7.60
CA LEU A 47 14.76 2.03 6.19
C LEU A 47 15.00 0.76 5.37
N LEU A 48 16.14 0.09 5.58
CA LEU A 48 16.49 -1.14 4.90
C LEU A 48 15.49 -2.26 5.22
N PHE A 49 15.09 -2.38 6.49
CA PHE A 49 14.07 -3.32 6.92
C PHE A 49 12.71 -3.01 6.26
N GLU A 50 12.30 -1.75 6.27
CA GLU A 50 11.04 -1.34 5.64
C GLU A 50 11.00 -1.69 4.15
N VAL A 51 12.07 -1.41 3.41
CA VAL A 51 12.14 -1.76 1.99
C VAL A 51 12.10 -3.27 1.80
N ALA A 52 12.82 -4.05 2.61
CA ALA A 52 12.80 -5.50 2.50
C ALA A 52 11.40 -6.09 2.72
N VAL A 53 10.67 -5.63 3.74
CA VAL A 53 9.29 -6.11 3.98
C VAL A 53 8.29 -5.62 2.94
N HIS A 54 8.51 -4.44 2.33
CA HIS A 54 7.72 -3.98 1.18
C HIS A 54 8.00 -4.83 -0.08
N VAL A 55 9.26 -5.21 -0.34
CA VAL A 55 9.60 -6.14 -1.42
C VAL A 55 8.95 -7.52 -1.18
N ALA A 56 8.90 -7.98 0.06
CA ALA A 56 8.21 -9.23 0.39
C ALA A 56 6.71 -9.16 0.12
N THR A 57 6.05 -8.03 0.44
CA THR A 57 4.62 -7.83 0.10
C THR A 57 4.40 -7.64 -1.40
N LEU A 58 5.34 -7.03 -2.11
CA LEU A 58 5.33 -7.01 -3.58
C LEU A 58 5.37 -8.42 -4.16
N LEU A 59 6.23 -9.30 -3.62
CA LEU A 59 6.27 -10.70 -4.00
C LEU A 59 4.93 -11.41 -3.71
N ALA A 60 4.25 -11.08 -2.60
CA ALA A 60 2.91 -11.59 -2.32
C ALA A 60 1.90 -11.21 -3.42
N ILE A 61 1.92 -9.95 -3.91
CA ILE A 61 1.08 -9.53 -5.04
C ILE A 61 1.45 -10.34 -6.30
N ALA A 62 2.75 -10.47 -6.59
CA ALA A 62 3.23 -11.19 -7.77
C ALA A 62 2.80 -12.67 -7.76
N ILE A 63 2.87 -13.34 -6.60
CA ILE A 63 2.41 -14.71 -6.42
C ILE A 63 0.89 -14.82 -6.57
N TYR A 64 0.13 -13.91 -5.94
CA TYR A 64 -1.33 -13.94 -5.99
C TYR A 64 -1.86 -13.72 -7.42
N TYR A 65 -1.33 -12.72 -8.10
CA TYR A 65 -1.73 -12.35 -9.46
C TYR A 65 -0.85 -12.97 -10.55
N ARG A 66 -0.05 -14.03 -10.25
CA ARG A 66 0.91 -14.65 -11.19
C ARG A 66 0.31 -14.99 -12.56
N GLY A 67 -0.92 -15.53 -12.58
CA GLY A 67 -1.61 -15.87 -13.82
C GLY A 67 -1.95 -14.62 -14.65
N ARG A 68 -2.43 -13.57 -13.97
CA ARG A 68 -2.73 -12.30 -14.63
C ARG A 68 -1.47 -11.61 -15.15
N ILE A 69 -0.42 -11.57 -14.36
CA ILE A 69 0.88 -11.01 -14.77
C ILE A 69 1.44 -11.77 -15.97
N ALA A 70 1.43 -13.11 -15.92
CA ALA A 70 1.89 -13.94 -17.05
C ALA A 70 1.06 -13.66 -18.30
N SER A 71 -0.27 -13.57 -18.22
CA SER A 71 -1.13 -13.25 -19.34
C SER A 71 -0.86 -11.85 -19.94
N LEU A 72 -0.58 -10.86 -19.10
CA LEU A 72 -0.21 -9.51 -19.55
C LEU A 72 1.16 -9.52 -20.25
N VAL A 73 2.16 -10.20 -19.67
CA VAL A 73 3.49 -10.33 -20.28
C VAL A 73 3.41 -10.99 -21.64
N VAL A 74 2.75 -12.16 -21.74
CA VAL A 74 2.58 -12.87 -23.02
C VAL A 74 1.78 -12.03 -24.01
N GLY A 75 0.71 -11.37 -23.54
CA GLY A 75 -0.12 -10.50 -24.38
C GLY A 75 0.64 -9.30 -24.95
N VAL A 76 1.50 -8.66 -24.13
CA VAL A 76 2.37 -7.56 -24.60
C VAL A 76 3.39 -8.05 -25.62
N LEU A 77 4.06 -9.19 -25.37
CA LEU A 77 5.02 -9.78 -26.29
C LEU A 77 4.35 -10.18 -27.62
N SER A 78 3.09 -10.65 -27.55
CA SER A 78 2.27 -11.00 -28.73
C SER A 78 1.53 -9.80 -29.31
N ARG A 79 1.77 -8.59 -28.83
CA ARG A 79 1.13 -7.33 -29.27
C ARG A 79 -0.39 -7.36 -29.24
N GLN A 80 -0.98 -8.05 -28.26
CA GLN A 80 -2.42 -8.10 -28.09
C GLN A 80 -2.95 -6.72 -27.65
N PRO A 81 -3.95 -6.13 -28.35
CA PRO A 81 -4.44 -4.78 -28.05
C PRO A 81 -4.90 -4.59 -26.62
N ASP A 82 -5.60 -5.57 -26.04
CA ASP A 82 -6.13 -5.49 -24.67
C ASP A 82 -5.01 -5.47 -23.61
N ALA A 83 -3.96 -6.28 -23.82
CA ALA A 83 -2.81 -6.30 -22.91
C ALA A 83 -2.01 -5.00 -22.99
N LEU A 84 -1.77 -4.49 -24.20
CA LEU A 84 -1.10 -3.21 -24.42
C LEU A 84 -1.91 -2.06 -23.81
N HIS A 85 -3.24 -2.06 -24.00
CA HIS A 85 -4.13 -1.08 -23.37
C HIS A 85 -4.03 -1.13 -21.85
N TYR A 86 -4.16 -2.32 -21.24
CA TYR A 86 -4.10 -2.48 -19.78
C TYR A 86 -2.77 -2.02 -19.19
N VAL A 87 -1.65 -2.43 -19.80
CA VAL A 87 -0.31 -1.99 -19.38
C VAL A 87 -0.11 -0.48 -19.58
N GLY A 88 -0.67 0.07 -20.66
CA GLY A 88 -0.72 1.53 -20.88
C GLY A 88 -1.47 2.27 -19.76
N MET A 89 -2.59 1.69 -19.28
CA MET A 89 -3.34 2.25 -18.15
C MET A 89 -2.55 2.16 -16.83
N LEU A 90 -1.81 1.08 -16.60
CA LEU A 90 -0.89 0.98 -15.45
C LEU A 90 0.22 2.03 -15.50
N ALA A 91 0.83 2.24 -16.67
CA ALA A 91 1.86 3.27 -16.86
C ALA A 91 1.29 4.68 -16.61
N LEU A 92 0.12 4.98 -17.20
CA LEU A 92 -0.56 6.26 -17.01
C LEU A 92 -0.96 6.49 -15.55
N GLY A 93 -1.49 5.47 -14.87
CA GLY A 93 -1.86 5.54 -13.46
C GLY A 93 -0.67 5.67 -12.51
N THR A 94 0.54 5.27 -12.95
CA THR A 94 1.77 5.47 -12.17
C THR A 94 2.29 6.90 -12.26
N LEU A 95 2.04 7.60 -13.36
CA LEU A 95 2.63 8.90 -13.66
C LEU A 95 2.38 9.97 -12.59
N PRO A 96 1.17 10.17 -12.04
CA PRO A 96 0.94 11.16 -10.99
C PRO A 96 1.80 10.90 -9.74
N ALA A 97 1.93 9.63 -9.33
CA ALA A 97 2.74 9.26 -8.17
C ALA A 97 4.24 9.50 -8.41
N VAL A 98 4.75 9.23 -9.62
CA VAL A 98 6.14 9.54 -9.99
C VAL A 98 6.38 11.05 -9.96
N LEU A 99 5.50 11.84 -10.57
CA LEU A 99 5.63 13.30 -10.60
C LEU A 99 5.63 13.91 -9.20
N VAL A 100 4.68 13.51 -8.34
CA VAL A 100 4.59 14.01 -6.95
C VAL A 100 5.75 13.48 -6.12
N GLY A 101 6.09 12.19 -6.23
CA GLY A 101 7.19 11.57 -5.47
C GLY A 101 8.54 12.22 -5.75
N LEU A 102 8.82 12.59 -7.01
CA LEU A 102 10.07 13.26 -7.38
C LEU A 102 10.06 14.75 -7.05
N SER A 103 8.97 15.46 -7.34
CA SER A 103 8.90 16.91 -7.15
C SER A 103 8.73 17.35 -5.70
N ALA A 104 8.05 16.54 -4.88
CA ALA A 104 7.74 16.83 -3.48
C ALA A 104 8.52 15.97 -2.47
N ARG A 105 9.61 15.30 -2.91
CA ARG A 105 10.37 14.34 -2.10
C ARG A 105 10.70 14.85 -0.69
N GLY A 106 11.32 16.02 -0.58
CA GLY A 106 11.73 16.57 0.72
C GLY A 106 10.55 16.95 1.63
N PHE A 107 9.38 17.29 1.05
CA PHE A 107 8.16 17.47 1.84
C PHE A 107 7.65 16.13 2.36
N ILE A 108 7.61 15.11 1.51
CA ILE A 108 7.14 13.76 1.86
C ILE A 108 8.01 13.17 2.96
N GLU A 109 9.33 13.22 2.83
CA GLU A 109 10.28 12.71 3.84
C GLU A 109 10.05 13.33 5.21
N ARG A 110 9.82 14.65 5.28
CA ARG A 110 9.48 15.34 6.54
C ARG A 110 8.18 14.86 7.17
N GLN A 111 7.19 14.41 6.37
CA GLN A 111 5.94 13.90 6.94
C GLN A 111 6.10 12.52 7.59
N PHE A 112 7.06 11.71 7.16
CA PHE A 112 7.40 10.45 7.83
C PHE A 112 8.01 10.65 9.23
N GLU A 113 8.58 11.82 9.48
CA GLU A 113 9.13 12.23 10.78
C GLU A 113 8.11 13.01 11.64
N ASN A 114 6.88 13.14 11.16
CA ASN A 114 5.81 13.88 11.85
C ASN A 114 4.68 12.94 12.30
N PRO A 115 4.71 12.43 13.55
CA PRO A 115 3.71 11.51 14.06
C PRO A 115 2.29 12.11 14.07
N ALA A 116 2.15 13.40 14.41
CA ALA A 116 0.84 14.07 14.42
C ALA A 116 0.22 14.12 13.02
N PHE A 117 1.03 14.41 11.98
CA PHE A 117 0.57 14.35 10.59
C PHE A 117 0.06 12.94 10.23
N THR A 118 0.82 11.91 10.60
CA THR A 118 0.42 10.52 10.36
C THR A 118 -0.91 10.17 11.03
N GLY A 119 -1.11 10.59 12.28
CA GLY A 119 -2.39 10.41 12.97
C GLY A 119 -3.55 11.09 12.24
N PHE A 120 -3.37 12.33 11.81
CA PHE A 120 -4.37 13.05 11.00
C PHE A 120 -4.62 12.37 9.66
N ALA A 121 -3.59 11.91 8.97
CA ALA A 121 -3.70 11.23 7.68
C ALA A 121 -4.46 9.89 7.78
N LEU A 122 -4.34 9.18 8.90
CA LEU A 122 -5.18 8.01 9.19
C LEU A 122 -6.67 8.38 9.28
N LEU A 123 -7.01 9.52 9.89
CA LEU A 123 -8.40 9.99 9.93
C LEU A 123 -8.94 10.30 8.52
N VAL A 124 -8.10 10.89 7.67
CA VAL A 124 -8.43 11.13 6.25
C VAL A 124 -8.66 9.80 5.52
N THR A 125 -7.78 8.80 5.75
CA THR A 125 -7.98 7.45 5.22
C THR A 125 -9.33 6.88 5.63
N GLY A 126 -9.73 7.03 6.89
CA GLY A 126 -11.06 6.63 7.35
C GLY A 126 -12.19 7.30 6.58
N GLY A 127 -12.08 8.61 6.31
CA GLY A 127 -13.03 9.33 5.48
C GLY A 127 -13.13 8.78 4.05
N ILE A 128 -11.97 8.52 3.42
CA ILE A 128 -11.91 7.92 2.08
C ILE A 128 -12.60 6.54 2.08
N LEU A 129 -12.27 5.68 3.04
CA LEU A 129 -12.86 4.35 3.13
C LEU A 129 -14.36 4.39 3.39
N TRP A 130 -14.83 5.34 4.16
CA TRP A 130 -16.26 5.51 4.45
C TRP A 130 -17.08 5.79 3.19
N THR A 131 -16.51 6.47 2.18
CA THR A 131 -17.19 6.70 0.90
C THR A 131 -17.57 5.40 0.21
N THR A 132 -16.79 4.32 0.42
CA THR A 132 -17.03 3.02 -0.22
C THR A 132 -18.33 2.35 0.25
N ARG A 133 -18.91 2.79 1.36
CA ARG A 133 -20.25 2.38 1.81
C ARG A 133 -21.32 2.61 0.73
N ARG A 134 -21.13 3.65 -0.08
CA ARG A 134 -22.07 4.02 -1.15
C ARG A 134 -21.58 3.57 -2.54
N THR A 135 -20.28 3.66 -2.79
CA THR A 135 -19.71 3.40 -4.12
C THR A 135 -19.58 1.91 -4.42
N ALA A 136 -19.20 1.06 -3.45
CA ALA A 136 -19.06 -0.37 -3.66
C ALA A 136 -20.39 -1.08 -4.00
N PRO A 137 -21.52 -0.82 -3.32
CA PRO A 137 -22.83 -1.39 -3.74
C PRO A 137 -23.23 -0.95 -5.16
N ARG A 138 -23.02 0.33 -5.51
CA ARG A 138 -23.31 0.84 -6.85
C ARG A 138 -22.49 0.14 -7.94
N ALA A 139 -21.18 0.01 -7.72
CA ALA A 139 -20.30 -0.67 -8.67
C ALA A 139 -20.70 -2.14 -8.90
N ARG A 140 -21.21 -2.82 -7.87
CA ARG A 140 -21.75 -4.18 -7.98
C ARG A 140 -23.08 -4.23 -8.73
N GLU A 141 -23.96 -3.29 -8.44
CA GLU A 141 -25.25 -3.19 -9.11
C GLU A 141 -25.06 -2.97 -10.61
N GLU A 142 -24.15 -2.07 -11.01
CA GLU A 142 -23.80 -1.87 -12.42
C GLU A 142 -23.19 -3.13 -13.05
N LEU A 143 -22.32 -3.84 -12.31
CA LEU A 143 -21.78 -5.14 -12.75
C LEU A 143 -22.90 -6.16 -12.97
N SER A 144 -23.84 -6.28 -12.03
CA SER A 144 -24.96 -7.22 -12.14
C SER A 144 -25.92 -6.90 -13.29
N ARG A 145 -25.98 -5.62 -13.69
CA ARG A 145 -26.73 -5.15 -14.86
C ARG A 145 -25.96 -5.31 -16.18
N GLY A 146 -24.76 -5.88 -16.16
CA GLY A 146 -23.89 -6.02 -17.32
C GLY A 146 -23.28 -4.71 -17.81
N ARG A 147 -23.19 -3.70 -16.95
CA ARG A 147 -22.62 -2.37 -17.24
C ARG A 147 -21.46 -2.02 -16.28
N PRO A 148 -20.45 -2.87 -16.11
CA PRO A 148 -19.30 -2.50 -15.27
C PRO A 148 -18.60 -1.29 -15.87
N GLY A 149 -18.05 -0.45 -15.01
CA GLY A 149 -17.17 0.63 -15.45
C GLY A 149 -15.98 0.09 -16.23
N VAL A 150 -15.55 0.83 -17.22
CA VAL A 150 -14.44 0.46 -18.10
C VAL A 150 -13.17 1.11 -17.59
N LEU A 151 -12.07 0.37 -17.59
CA LEU A 151 -10.75 0.91 -17.31
C LEU A 151 -10.28 1.71 -18.53
N ASP A 152 -10.55 3.00 -18.50
CA ASP A 152 -10.07 3.97 -19.48
C ASP A 152 -8.97 4.88 -18.92
N TRP A 153 -8.46 5.80 -19.73
CA TRP A 153 -7.41 6.73 -19.34
C TRP A 153 -7.83 7.67 -18.19
N ARG A 154 -9.12 8.01 -18.06
CA ARG A 154 -9.64 8.86 -16.99
C ARG A 154 -9.61 8.12 -15.67
N VAL A 155 -10.10 6.89 -15.67
CA VAL A 155 -10.07 6.01 -14.50
C VAL A 155 -8.64 5.78 -14.07
N ALA A 156 -7.72 5.44 -14.99
CA ALA A 156 -6.31 5.23 -14.68
C ALA A 156 -5.67 6.48 -14.06
N LEU A 157 -5.92 7.66 -14.63
CA LEU A 157 -5.37 8.92 -14.13
C LEU A 157 -5.91 9.27 -12.74
N TRP A 158 -7.22 9.17 -12.49
CA TRP A 158 -7.80 9.47 -11.18
C TRP A 158 -7.34 8.48 -10.10
N VAL A 159 -7.24 7.19 -10.42
CA VAL A 159 -6.67 6.20 -9.50
C VAL A 159 -5.19 6.54 -9.22
N GLY A 160 -4.46 6.97 -10.25
CA GLY A 160 -3.07 7.46 -10.11
C GLY A 160 -2.94 8.71 -9.23
N CYS A 161 -3.88 9.66 -9.32
CA CYS A 161 -3.94 10.80 -8.41
C CYS A 161 -4.21 10.34 -6.96
N GLY A 162 -5.09 9.36 -6.77
CA GLY A 162 -5.29 8.70 -5.47
C GLY A 162 -4.02 8.03 -4.96
N GLN A 163 -3.25 7.38 -5.84
CA GLN A 163 -1.95 6.80 -5.49
C GLN A 163 -0.91 7.86 -5.11
N ALA A 164 -0.89 8.99 -5.83
CA ALA A 164 0.00 10.11 -5.51
C ALA A 164 -0.29 10.72 -4.14
N LEU A 165 -1.56 10.88 -3.77
CA LEU A 165 -1.96 11.29 -2.42
C LEU A 165 -1.48 10.27 -1.36
N ALA A 166 -1.54 8.99 -1.68
CA ALA A 166 -1.20 7.90 -0.77
C ALA A 166 0.31 7.65 -0.62
N ILE A 167 1.18 8.50 -1.17
CA ILE A 167 2.62 8.54 -0.83
C ILE A 167 2.81 9.08 0.60
N LEU A 168 1.88 9.90 1.09
CA LEU A 168 1.93 10.47 2.43
C LEU A 168 1.68 9.41 3.50
N PRO A 169 2.48 9.38 4.60
CA PRO A 169 2.32 8.41 5.67
C PRO A 169 0.96 8.58 6.35
N GLY A 170 0.27 7.47 6.61
CA GLY A 170 -1.08 7.49 7.16
C GLY A 170 -2.19 7.46 6.10
N ILE A 171 -1.92 7.84 4.84
CA ILE A 171 -2.86 7.61 3.74
C ILE A 171 -2.66 6.19 3.20
N SER A 172 -3.72 5.38 3.24
CA SER A 172 -3.66 4.01 2.71
C SER A 172 -3.65 4.01 1.19
N ARG A 173 -2.58 3.46 0.57
CA ARG A 173 -2.48 3.33 -0.89
C ARG A 173 -3.56 2.40 -1.43
N SER A 174 -3.66 1.17 -0.91
CA SER A 174 -4.67 0.18 -1.31
C SER A 174 -6.09 0.71 -1.06
N GLY A 175 -6.32 1.35 0.09
CA GLY A 175 -7.60 1.96 0.44
C GLY A 175 -8.03 3.06 -0.52
N THR A 176 -7.14 4.00 -0.81
CA THR A 176 -7.44 5.17 -1.66
C THR A 176 -7.63 4.78 -3.10
N THR A 177 -6.72 3.98 -3.69
CA THR A 177 -6.80 3.59 -5.09
C THR A 177 -8.04 2.75 -5.39
N VAL A 178 -8.39 1.80 -4.49
CA VAL A 178 -9.61 1.00 -4.62
C VAL A 178 -10.86 1.86 -4.41
N ALA A 179 -10.88 2.78 -3.44
CA ALA A 179 -12.01 3.67 -3.22
C ALA A 179 -12.30 4.55 -4.43
N VAL A 180 -11.24 5.12 -5.07
CA VAL A 180 -11.36 5.91 -6.30
C VAL A 180 -11.85 5.03 -7.45
N ALA A 181 -11.30 3.84 -7.65
CA ALA A 181 -11.69 2.92 -8.71
C ALA A 181 -13.19 2.51 -8.60
N LEU A 182 -13.65 2.20 -7.35
CA LEU A 182 -15.07 1.90 -7.08
C LEU A 182 -15.97 3.12 -7.32
N ALA A 183 -15.53 4.32 -6.97
CA ALA A 183 -16.28 5.56 -7.18
C ALA A 183 -16.46 5.85 -8.69
N LEU A 184 -15.50 5.43 -9.50
CA LEU A 184 -15.55 5.53 -10.97
C LEU A 184 -16.24 4.33 -11.64
N GLY A 185 -16.84 3.44 -10.86
CA GLY A 185 -17.70 2.34 -11.33
C GLY A 185 -16.98 1.05 -11.67
N LEU A 186 -15.66 0.94 -11.46
CA LEU A 186 -14.97 -0.35 -11.65
C LEU A 186 -15.55 -1.43 -10.74
N ALA A 187 -15.75 -2.62 -11.28
CA ALA A 187 -16.16 -3.79 -10.51
C ALA A 187 -15.13 -4.05 -9.38
N PRO A 188 -15.57 -4.52 -8.18
CA PRO A 188 -14.68 -4.70 -7.04
C PRO A 188 -13.40 -5.51 -7.32
N ALA A 189 -13.53 -6.62 -8.04
CA ALA A 189 -12.37 -7.45 -8.41
C ALA A 189 -11.40 -6.70 -9.34
N ALA A 190 -11.93 -5.95 -10.35
CA ALA A 190 -11.13 -5.16 -11.26
C ALA A 190 -10.46 -3.97 -10.56
N ALA A 191 -11.14 -3.34 -9.60
CA ALA A 191 -10.60 -2.26 -8.78
C ALA A 191 -9.43 -2.76 -7.91
N ALA A 192 -9.55 -3.94 -7.29
CA ALA A 192 -8.48 -4.57 -6.53
C ALA A 192 -7.30 -4.94 -7.44
N GLU A 193 -7.56 -5.64 -8.55
CA GLU A 193 -6.52 -6.06 -9.50
C GLU A 193 -5.72 -4.85 -9.99
N PHE A 194 -6.39 -3.82 -10.51
CA PHE A 194 -5.71 -2.63 -11.02
C PHE A 194 -4.90 -1.91 -9.94
N SER A 195 -5.47 -1.74 -8.74
CA SER A 195 -4.80 -1.13 -7.59
C SER A 195 -3.52 -1.87 -7.19
N PHE A 196 -3.57 -3.21 -7.09
CA PHE A 196 -2.42 -3.99 -6.66
C PHE A 196 -1.35 -4.10 -7.75
N LEU A 197 -1.72 -4.27 -9.01
CA LEU A 197 -0.75 -4.25 -10.13
C LEU A 197 -0.08 -2.88 -10.28
N LEU A 198 -0.84 -1.78 -10.05
CA LEU A 198 -0.27 -0.43 -10.00
C LEU A 198 0.73 -0.29 -8.84
N GLY A 199 0.43 -0.91 -7.70
CA GLY A 199 1.32 -0.96 -6.54
C GLY A 199 2.64 -1.68 -6.79
N ILE A 200 2.66 -2.73 -7.64
CA ILE A 200 3.91 -3.41 -8.03
C ILE A 200 4.90 -2.39 -8.60
N ILE A 201 4.45 -1.55 -9.54
CA ILE A 201 5.33 -0.59 -10.22
C ILE A 201 5.86 0.44 -9.21
N ALA A 202 4.99 0.98 -8.36
CA ALA A 202 5.36 1.99 -7.37
C ALA A 202 6.36 1.47 -6.33
N ILE A 203 6.10 0.27 -5.74
CA ILE A 203 6.98 -0.34 -4.73
C ILE A 203 8.30 -0.77 -5.36
N SER A 204 8.28 -1.34 -6.59
CA SER A 204 9.52 -1.70 -7.30
C SER A 204 10.41 -0.49 -7.54
N GLY A 205 9.84 0.65 -7.91
CA GLY A 205 10.59 1.88 -8.08
C GLY A 205 11.27 2.35 -6.79
N ALA A 206 10.57 2.30 -5.65
CA ALA A 206 11.14 2.63 -4.36
C ALA A 206 12.26 1.65 -3.95
N ALA A 207 12.07 0.34 -4.18
CA ALA A 207 13.05 -0.70 -3.85
C ALA A 207 14.37 -0.53 -4.64
N VAL A 208 14.28 -0.19 -5.93
CA VAL A 208 15.47 0.04 -6.77
C VAL A 208 16.31 1.21 -6.24
N LEU A 209 15.68 2.26 -5.74
CA LEU A 209 16.37 3.44 -5.20
C LEU A 209 17.12 3.17 -3.89
N THR A 210 16.69 2.17 -3.12
CA THR A 210 17.28 1.80 -1.81
C THR A 210 18.19 0.57 -1.86
N PHE A 211 18.27 -0.12 -3.00
CA PHE A 211 19.09 -1.32 -3.15
C PHE A 211 20.59 -1.13 -2.83
N PRO A 212 21.23 0.03 -3.17
CA PRO A 212 22.63 0.27 -2.83
C PRO A 212 22.93 0.18 -1.32
N ASP A 213 21.98 0.50 -0.45
CA ASP A 213 22.15 0.50 1.00
C ASP A 213 22.30 -0.92 1.59
N LEU A 214 21.95 -1.95 0.81
CA LEU A 214 22.08 -3.36 1.22
C LEU A 214 23.55 -3.80 1.34
N ALA A 215 24.45 -3.21 0.56
CA ALA A 215 25.85 -3.59 0.51
C ALA A 215 26.61 -3.35 1.83
N GLY A 216 26.10 -2.48 2.71
CA GLY A 216 26.66 -2.17 4.01
C GLY A 216 26.00 -2.91 5.21
N ALA A 217 25.06 -3.83 4.96
CA ALA A 217 24.30 -4.47 6.02
C ALA A 217 25.12 -5.51 6.80
N SER A 218 25.04 -5.46 8.14
CA SER A 218 25.67 -6.46 9.00
C SER A 218 24.94 -7.82 8.93
N PRO A 219 25.61 -8.96 9.27
CA PRO A 219 24.96 -10.27 9.31
C PRO A 219 23.70 -10.32 10.20
N GLN A 220 23.67 -9.55 11.28
CA GLN A 220 22.52 -9.47 12.18
C GLN A 220 21.35 -8.71 11.53
N GLN A 221 21.63 -7.65 10.80
CA GLN A 221 20.64 -6.95 10.02
C GLN A 221 20.06 -7.88 8.94
N ILE A 222 20.90 -8.60 8.21
CA ILE A 222 20.47 -9.56 7.19
C ILE A 222 19.53 -10.62 7.77
N SER A 223 19.84 -11.18 8.95
CA SER A 223 18.95 -12.15 9.59
C SER A 223 17.58 -11.55 9.93
N GLY A 224 17.53 -10.33 10.46
CA GLY A 224 16.30 -9.59 10.71
C GLY A 224 15.48 -9.33 9.42
N LEU A 225 16.16 -8.97 8.32
CA LEU A 225 15.51 -8.80 7.01
C LEU A 225 14.85 -10.11 6.53
N VAL A 226 15.55 -11.25 6.67
CA VAL A 226 15.01 -12.56 6.25
C VAL A 226 13.77 -12.94 7.07
N TYR A 227 13.83 -12.86 8.40
CA TYR A 227 12.68 -13.18 9.26
C TYR A 227 11.50 -12.23 9.02
N GLY A 228 11.75 -10.93 8.94
CA GLY A 228 10.71 -9.94 8.66
C GLY A 228 10.08 -10.12 7.29
N SER A 229 10.89 -10.34 6.25
CA SER A 229 10.40 -10.57 4.89
C SER A 229 9.60 -11.87 4.77
N ALA A 230 10.02 -12.95 5.43
CA ALA A 230 9.28 -14.21 5.39
C ALA A 230 7.90 -14.06 6.03
N THR A 231 7.81 -13.41 7.20
CA THR A 231 6.51 -13.17 7.85
C THR A 231 5.65 -12.16 7.08
N ALA A 232 6.24 -11.12 6.50
CA ALA A 232 5.53 -10.16 5.66
C ALA A 232 4.94 -10.83 4.40
N LEU A 233 5.69 -11.76 3.78
CA LEU A 233 5.19 -12.52 2.63
C LEU A 233 3.98 -13.39 2.99
N VAL A 234 4.11 -14.19 4.06
CA VAL A 234 3.04 -15.13 4.48
C VAL A 234 1.80 -14.36 4.94
N ALA A 235 1.98 -13.39 5.83
CA ALA A 235 0.89 -12.54 6.30
C ALA A 235 0.27 -11.73 5.16
N GLY A 236 1.10 -11.27 4.22
CA GLY A 236 0.66 -10.56 3.03
C GLY A 236 -0.21 -11.39 2.10
N LEU A 237 0.18 -12.62 1.81
CA LEU A 237 -0.65 -13.53 1.00
C LEU A 237 -2.02 -13.77 1.65
N ALA A 238 -2.05 -14.02 2.96
CA ALA A 238 -3.29 -14.21 3.70
C ALA A 238 -4.16 -12.93 3.69
N ALA A 239 -3.54 -11.78 3.94
CA ALA A 239 -4.23 -10.48 3.93
C ALA A 239 -4.78 -10.11 2.57
N LEU A 240 -4.02 -10.33 1.49
CA LEU A 240 -4.46 -10.06 0.12
C LEU A 240 -5.66 -10.93 -0.27
N TRP A 241 -5.61 -12.21 0.06
CA TRP A 241 -6.74 -13.13 -0.16
C TRP A 241 -7.98 -12.66 0.62
N ALA A 242 -7.83 -12.33 1.90
CA ALA A 242 -8.92 -11.85 2.73
C ALA A 242 -9.46 -10.50 2.25
N PHE A 243 -8.58 -9.59 1.82
CA PHE A 243 -8.95 -8.29 1.27
C PHE A 243 -9.88 -8.42 0.06
N VAL A 244 -9.50 -9.22 -0.94
CA VAL A 244 -10.31 -9.41 -2.15
C VAL A 244 -11.69 -9.94 -1.77
N ARG A 245 -11.77 -10.93 -0.90
CA ARG A 245 -13.04 -11.49 -0.41
C ARG A 245 -13.90 -10.47 0.34
N MET A 246 -13.28 -9.65 1.20
CA MET A 246 -14.01 -8.62 1.94
C MET A 246 -14.51 -7.51 1.01
N LEU A 247 -13.73 -7.16 -0.01
CA LEU A 247 -14.14 -6.17 -1.01
C LEU A 247 -15.33 -6.68 -1.83
N GLU A 248 -15.27 -7.91 -2.30
CA GLU A 248 -16.40 -8.58 -2.96
C GLU A 248 -17.62 -8.72 -2.02
N GLY A 249 -17.40 -8.94 -0.71
CA GLY A 249 -18.43 -8.95 0.34
C GLY A 249 -19.08 -7.57 0.65
N GLY A 250 -18.53 -6.42 0.16
CA GLY A 250 -19.03 -5.06 0.38
C GLY A 250 -18.80 -4.49 1.77
N ARG A 251 -17.93 -5.10 2.52
CA ARG A 251 -17.62 -4.71 3.91
C ARG A 251 -16.35 -3.85 4.02
N PHE A 252 -15.85 -3.35 2.89
CA PHE A 252 -14.62 -2.58 2.81
C PHE A 252 -14.64 -1.32 3.68
N TYR A 253 -15.79 -0.63 3.76
CA TYR A 253 -15.98 0.58 4.58
C TYR A 253 -15.79 0.33 6.09
N LEU A 254 -15.86 -0.91 6.57
CA LEU A 254 -15.69 -1.21 8.00
C LEU A 254 -14.29 -0.88 8.51
N PHE A 255 -13.29 -0.90 7.64
CA PHE A 255 -11.94 -0.45 8.00
C PHE A 255 -11.87 1.04 8.37
N ALA A 256 -12.85 1.86 7.96
CA ALA A 256 -12.92 3.25 8.37
C ALA A 256 -12.98 3.40 9.90
N ALA A 257 -13.80 2.58 10.57
CA ALA A 257 -13.89 2.59 12.03
C ALA A 257 -12.55 2.26 12.69
N TYR A 258 -11.84 1.25 12.17
CA TYR A 258 -10.53 0.88 12.67
C TYR A 258 -9.52 2.03 12.56
N VAL A 259 -9.35 2.62 11.37
CA VAL A 259 -8.35 3.68 11.17
C VAL A 259 -8.74 4.98 11.88
N TRP A 260 -10.03 5.26 12.09
CA TRP A 260 -10.47 6.38 12.92
C TRP A 260 -10.08 6.17 14.37
N VAL A 261 -10.30 4.98 14.93
CA VAL A 261 -9.89 4.67 16.31
C VAL A 261 -8.39 4.77 16.47
N VAL A 262 -7.63 4.08 15.60
CA VAL A 262 -6.16 4.07 15.66
C VAL A 262 -5.60 5.48 15.44
N GLY A 263 -6.09 6.20 14.42
CA GLY A 263 -5.65 7.56 14.12
C GLY A 263 -5.96 8.55 15.24
N SER A 264 -7.15 8.46 15.85
CA SER A 264 -7.52 9.32 16.97
C SER A 264 -6.69 9.05 18.21
N LEU A 265 -6.48 7.78 18.57
CA LEU A 265 -5.66 7.39 19.72
C LEU A 265 -4.20 7.81 19.52
N PHE A 266 -3.66 7.60 18.32
CA PHE A 266 -2.29 7.98 18.02
C PHE A 266 -2.11 9.50 18.00
N LEU A 267 -3.03 10.24 17.40
CA LEU A 267 -3.01 11.71 17.40
C LEU A 267 -3.11 12.27 18.83
N LEU A 268 -3.99 11.71 19.66
CA LEU A 268 -4.09 12.10 21.05
C LEU A 268 -2.79 11.82 21.81
N TRP A 269 -2.19 10.65 21.61
CA TRP A 269 -0.93 10.28 22.21
C TRP A 269 0.19 11.25 21.82
N THR A 270 0.33 11.61 20.54
CA THR A 270 1.35 12.56 20.09
C THR A 270 1.15 13.95 20.69
N LEU A 271 -0.09 14.42 20.81
CA LEU A 271 -0.39 15.72 21.41
C LEU A 271 -0.09 15.76 22.91
N LEU A 272 -0.23 14.64 23.61
CA LEU A 272 0.03 14.55 25.06
C LEU A 272 1.52 14.34 25.37
N THR A 273 2.28 13.73 24.48
CA THR A 273 3.71 13.42 24.72
C THR A 273 4.67 14.42 24.07
N GLY A 274 4.14 15.34 23.29
CA GLY A 274 4.95 16.35 22.58
C GLY A 274 5.57 15.86 21.28
N GLY A 275 5.09 14.71 20.76
CA GLY A 275 5.52 14.14 19.48
C GLY A 275 6.73 13.25 19.57
#